data_5f107088eadc099dbfe9b71f97934fab
#
_entry.id   5f107088eadc099dbfe9b71f97934fab
#
_cell.length_a   1.000
_cell.length_b   1.000
_cell.length_c   1.000
_cell.angle_alpha   90.00
_cell.angle_beta   90.00
_cell.angle_gamma   90.00
#
_symmetry.space_group_name_H-M   'P 1'
#
loop_
_entity.id
_entity.type
_entity.pdbx_description
1 polymer ?
#
loop_
_entity_poly.entity_id
_entity_poly.type
_entity_poly.pdbx_seq_one_letter_code
_entity_poly.pdbx_strand_id
1 'polypeptide(L)'
;MTGFQRYLVVLLSLALCDSIVDAEDWSRFRGPNGSGVVKSDESVPVQWSPTQNVKWKVALPGAGVSSPIVVGDRIFVTCYSGYGLDRANPGDINDLKRHLVCVDAKSGEMMWEKSIDAIQPEDPYTGAGVPSHGYASHSPVSDGENVYVFFGKTGAFAFDFDGNQLWHTPLGTESDPHRWGSASSPILLDDKVIVTASSESQALVALDKSTGKEIWRQEAKGLDNVWGTPALAKTENGVDLVVGVAGEVWGINPDNGKLRWYALAGESDQASTSAVVDKDVVIVLGGRGSGSIAVRAGGTGDVTDSHVAWNGS
;
A
#
# COMPACT_ATOMS: atom_id res chain seq x y z
N MET A 1 -8.22 -69.16 47.24
CA MET A 1 -7.34 -67.97 47.12
C MET A 1 -7.36 -67.60 45.65
N THR A 2 -8.24 -66.69 45.29
CA THR A 2 -8.50 -66.24 43.88
C THR A 2 -7.97 -64.81 43.72
N GLY A 3 -6.89 -64.68 42.95
CA GLY A 3 -6.30 -63.39 42.64
C GLY A 3 -7.08 -62.66 41.55
N PHE A 4 -7.60 -61.47 41.87
CA PHE A 4 -8.22 -60.56 40.88
C PHE A 4 -7.12 -59.68 40.24
N GLN A 5 -6.87 -59.90 38.97
CA GLN A 5 -5.97 -59.08 38.17
C GLN A 5 -6.76 -57.87 37.59
N ARG A 6 -6.49 -56.68 38.08
CA ARG A 6 -7.11 -55.41 37.58
C ARG A 6 -6.32 -54.96 36.35
N TYR A 7 -6.97 -54.93 35.21
CA TYR A 7 -6.46 -54.29 33.99
C TYR A 7 -6.76 -52.79 34.09
N LEU A 8 -5.72 -51.98 34.10
CA LEU A 8 -5.82 -50.52 34.00
C LEU A 8 -5.85 -50.19 32.49
N VAL A 9 -7.01 -49.78 31.99
CA VAL A 9 -7.15 -49.26 30.61
C VAL A 9 -6.79 -47.79 30.63
N VAL A 10 -5.63 -47.45 30.11
CA VAL A 10 -5.23 -46.04 29.87
C VAL A 10 -5.81 -45.60 28.55
N LEU A 11 -6.87 -44.80 28.60
CA LEU A 11 -7.39 -44.10 27.40
C LEU A 11 -6.44 -42.92 27.07
N LEU A 12 -5.62 -43.10 26.07
CA LEU A 12 -4.81 -42.03 25.47
C LEU A 12 -5.72 -41.20 24.56
N SER A 13 -6.24 -40.09 25.09
CA SER A 13 -6.92 -39.09 24.27
C SER A 13 -5.88 -38.36 23.41
N LEU A 14 -5.77 -38.74 22.14
CA LEU A 14 -5.11 -37.93 21.11
C LEU A 14 -5.94 -36.64 20.94
N ALA A 15 -5.48 -35.54 21.51
CA ALA A 15 -5.90 -34.23 21.11
C ALA A 15 -5.35 -33.98 19.71
N LEU A 16 -6.20 -34.11 18.69
CA LEU A 16 -5.93 -33.58 17.36
C LEU A 16 -5.89 -32.04 17.54
N CYS A 17 -4.69 -31.50 17.67
CA CYS A 17 -4.48 -30.08 17.40
C CYS A 17 -4.68 -29.93 15.88
N ASP A 18 -5.88 -29.53 15.48
CA ASP A 18 -6.07 -28.92 14.16
C ASP A 18 -5.17 -27.68 14.14
N SER A 19 -4.04 -27.81 13.45
CA SER A 19 -3.22 -26.66 13.09
C SER A 19 -4.09 -25.85 12.11
N ILE A 20 -4.78 -24.84 12.65
CA ILE A 20 -5.35 -23.79 11.81
C ILE A 20 -4.13 -23.16 11.16
N VAL A 21 -3.90 -23.46 9.91
CA VAL A 21 -2.97 -22.70 9.06
C VAL A 21 -3.69 -21.39 8.82
N ASP A 22 -3.38 -20.38 9.66
CA ASP A 22 -3.80 -19.01 9.39
C ASP A 22 -3.14 -18.60 8.08
N ALA A 23 -3.97 -18.21 7.11
CA ALA A 23 -3.48 -17.62 5.87
C ALA A 23 -2.65 -16.38 6.23
N GLU A 24 -1.49 -16.22 5.59
CA GLU A 24 -0.62 -15.04 5.81
C GLU A 24 -1.41 -13.76 5.50
N ASP A 25 -1.39 -12.80 6.41
CA ASP A 25 -2.04 -11.51 6.23
C ASP A 25 -1.54 -10.79 4.97
N TRP A 26 -2.46 -10.19 4.22
CA TRP A 26 -2.19 -9.33 3.07
C TRP A 26 -2.33 -7.87 3.48
N SER A 27 -1.48 -7.42 4.42
CA SER A 27 -1.66 -6.21 5.21
C SER A 27 -1.31 -4.90 4.52
N ARG A 28 -0.92 -4.93 3.23
CA ARG A 28 -0.55 -3.73 2.44
C ARG A 28 -0.71 -3.97 0.94
N PHE A 29 -0.57 -2.91 0.15
CA PHE A 29 -0.49 -3.00 -1.30
C PHE A 29 0.55 -4.02 -1.74
N ARG A 30 0.14 -4.99 -2.59
CA ARG A 30 0.93 -6.11 -3.08
C ARG A 30 1.42 -7.08 -1.97
N GLY A 31 0.75 -7.10 -0.82
CA GLY A 31 0.97 -8.06 0.25
C GLY A 31 2.31 -7.96 0.95
N PRO A 32 2.78 -9.05 1.56
CA PRO A 32 4.00 -9.05 2.32
C PRO A 32 5.18 -8.48 1.55
N ASN A 33 5.84 -7.48 2.14
CA ASN A 33 6.95 -6.74 1.55
C ASN A 33 6.65 -6.09 0.17
N GLY A 34 5.38 -5.94 -0.21
CA GLY A 34 5.00 -5.39 -1.52
C GLY A 34 5.42 -6.24 -2.72
N SER A 35 5.70 -7.53 -2.51
CA SER A 35 6.23 -8.44 -3.54
C SER A 35 5.19 -8.95 -4.52
N GLY A 36 3.90 -8.95 -4.15
CA GLY A 36 2.84 -9.58 -4.93
C GLY A 36 2.88 -11.11 -4.90
N VAL A 37 3.62 -11.71 -3.96
CA VAL A 37 3.83 -13.15 -3.85
C VAL A 37 3.23 -13.68 -2.56
N VAL A 38 2.47 -14.75 -2.65
CA VAL A 38 1.95 -15.54 -1.52
C VAL A 38 2.91 -16.69 -1.27
N LYS A 39 3.24 -16.95 0.00
CA LYS A 39 4.16 -18.04 0.39
C LYS A 39 3.45 -19.37 0.62
N SER A 40 2.12 -19.41 0.58
CA SER A 40 1.37 -20.64 0.87
C SER A 40 1.35 -21.59 -0.34
N ASP A 41 1.38 -22.89 -0.08
CA ASP A 41 1.14 -23.95 -1.07
C ASP A 41 -0.35 -24.13 -1.39
N GLU A 42 -1.21 -23.23 -0.91
CA GLU A 42 -2.64 -23.29 -1.17
C GLU A 42 -2.94 -23.01 -2.64
N SER A 43 -3.73 -23.88 -3.24
CA SER A 43 -4.18 -23.70 -4.61
C SER A 43 -5.20 -22.56 -4.69
N VAL A 44 -4.87 -21.51 -5.42
CA VAL A 44 -5.81 -20.43 -5.72
C VAL A 44 -6.69 -20.84 -6.92
N PRO A 45 -7.97 -20.43 -6.97
CA PRO A 45 -8.80 -20.71 -8.12
C PRO A 45 -8.27 -19.99 -9.36
N VAL A 46 -8.08 -20.74 -10.44
CA VAL A 46 -7.66 -20.21 -11.76
C VAL A 46 -8.85 -19.90 -12.67
N GLN A 47 -10.04 -20.25 -12.24
CA GLN A 47 -11.31 -19.98 -12.94
C GLN A 47 -12.35 -19.53 -11.93
N TRP A 48 -13.11 -18.50 -12.28
CA TRP A 48 -14.25 -18.03 -11.50
C TRP A 48 -15.34 -17.45 -12.42
N SER A 49 -16.57 -17.49 -11.92
CA SER A 49 -17.74 -16.86 -12.54
C SER A 49 -18.69 -16.40 -11.44
N PRO A 50 -19.77 -15.72 -11.75
CA PRO A 50 -20.76 -15.32 -10.72
C PRO A 50 -21.31 -16.48 -9.87
N THR A 51 -21.19 -17.73 -10.35
CA THR A 51 -21.68 -18.93 -9.68
C THR A 51 -20.59 -19.95 -9.35
N GLN A 52 -19.33 -19.65 -9.61
CA GLN A 52 -18.22 -20.57 -9.41
C GLN A 52 -17.05 -19.86 -8.72
N ASN A 53 -16.56 -20.43 -7.61
CA ASN A 53 -15.42 -19.92 -6.86
C ASN A 53 -15.58 -18.49 -6.35
N VAL A 54 -16.83 -18.00 -6.21
CA VAL A 54 -17.16 -16.74 -5.54
C VAL A 54 -17.89 -17.09 -4.25
N LYS A 55 -17.25 -16.80 -3.11
CA LYS A 55 -17.81 -17.08 -1.79
C LYS A 55 -18.93 -16.11 -1.44
N TRP A 56 -18.70 -14.83 -1.66
CA TRP A 56 -19.63 -13.73 -1.43
C TRP A 56 -19.31 -12.54 -2.32
N LYS A 57 -20.21 -11.57 -2.36
CA LYS A 57 -20.05 -10.31 -3.07
C LYS A 57 -20.74 -9.21 -2.28
N VAL A 58 -20.05 -8.11 -2.05
CA VAL A 58 -20.56 -6.92 -1.34
C VAL A 58 -20.46 -5.70 -2.23
N ALA A 59 -21.46 -4.81 -2.14
CA ALA A 59 -21.42 -3.51 -2.79
C ALA A 59 -20.67 -2.52 -1.89
N LEU A 60 -19.77 -1.74 -2.48
CA LEU A 60 -19.10 -0.65 -1.80
C LEU A 60 -19.87 0.67 -1.99
N PRO A 61 -19.69 1.68 -1.11
CA PRO A 61 -20.36 2.98 -1.20
C PRO A 61 -20.09 3.74 -2.50
N GLY A 62 -19.01 3.42 -3.20
CA GLY A 62 -18.63 4.10 -4.43
C GLY A 62 -17.56 3.37 -5.22
N ALA A 63 -16.88 4.10 -6.11
CA ALA A 63 -15.82 3.59 -6.98
C ALA A 63 -14.44 3.69 -6.32
N GLY A 64 -13.46 2.99 -6.89
CA GLY A 64 -12.05 3.06 -6.49
C GLY A 64 -11.22 2.04 -7.23
N VAL A 65 -9.91 2.24 -7.20
CA VAL A 65 -8.92 1.32 -7.79
C VAL A 65 -7.90 0.83 -6.74
N SER A 66 -8.14 1.13 -5.46
CA SER A 66 -7.33 0.60 -4.38
C SER A 66 -7.42 -0.93 -4.31
N SER A 67 -6.32 -1.57 -3.92
CA SER A 67 -6.35 -3.00 -3.60
C SER A 67 -6.87 -3.19 -2.18
N PRO A 68 -7.78 -4.14 -1.94
CA PRO A 68 -8.14 -4.50 -0.58
C PRO A 68 -6.93 -5.13 0.13
N ILE A 69 -6.85 -4.92 1.45
CA ILE A 69 -5.94 -5.64 2.33
C ILE A 69 -6.74 -6.58 3.23
N VAL A 70 -6.09 -7.66 3.65
CA VAL A 70 -6.68 -8.69 4.52
C VAL A 70 -5.82 -8.82 5.76
N VAL A 71 -6.43 -8.69 6.94
CA VAL A 71 -5.76 -8.82 8.23
C VAL A 71 -6.67 -9.61 9.17
N GLY A 72 -6.26 -10.84 9.47
CA GLY A 72 -7.13 -11.78 10.17
C GLY A 72 -8.46 -11.99 9.45
N ASP A 73 -9.55 -11.76 10.16
CA ASP A 73 -10.92 -11.87 9.64
C ASP A 73 -11.48 -10.56 9.02
N ARG A 74 -10.65 -9.56 8.79
CA ARG A 74 -11.07 -8.24 8.29
C ARG A 74 -10.45 -7.92 6.94
N ILE A 75 -11.26 -7.32 6.09
CA ILE A 75 -10.84 -6.77 4.80
C ILE A 75 -11.05 -5.26 4.86
N PHE A 76 -10.01 -4.49 4.54
CA PHE A 76 -10.09 -3.04 4.43
C PHE A 76 -9.88 -2.62 2.99
N VAL A 77 -10.70 -1.70 2.52
CA VAL A 77 -10.63 -1.15 1.16
C VAL A 77 -11.06 0.31 1.17
N THR A 78 -10.45 1.12 0.30
CA THR A 78 -10.85 2.51 0.10
C THR A 78 -11.69 2.66 -1.16
N CYS A 79 -12.66 3.57 -1.13
CA CYS A 79 -13.42 3.99 -2.30
C CYS A 79 -13.82 5.48 -2.17
N TYR A 80 -14.48 6.03 -3.17
CA TYR A 80 -14.97 7.41 -3.16
C TYR A 80 -16.38 7.51 -3.75
N SER A 81 -17.12 8.55 -3.36
CA SER A 81 -18.48 8.81 -3.84
C SER A 81 -18.76 10.31 -4.00
N GLY A 82 -19.95 10.63 -4.44
CA GLY A 82 -20.49 12.01 -4.54
C GLY A 82 -20.06 12.75 -5.80
N TYR A 83 -18.82 12.61 -6.25
CA TYR A 83 -18.29 13.29 -7.42
C TYR A 83 -17.42 12.36 -8.28
N GLY A 84 -17.46 12.54 -9.61
CA GLY A 84 -16.55 11.85 -10.52
C GLY A 84 -16.87 10.37 -10.75
N LEU A 85 -18.10 9.93 -10.53
CA LEU A 85 -18.55 8.55 -10.79
C LEU A 85 -18.99 8.35 -12.24
N ASP A 86 -19.41 9.41 -12.90
CA ASP A 86 -19.77 9.45 -14.32
C ASP A 86 -18.94 10.53 -15.04
N ARG A 87 -18.23 10.13 -16.08
CA ARG A 87 -17.40 11.06 -16.85
C ARG A 87 -18.21 12.13 -17.60
N ALA A 88 -19.41 11.78 -18.05
CA ALA A 88 -20.28 12.71 -18.77
C ALA A 88 -20.99 13.70 -17.84
N ASN A 89 -21.20 13.31 -16.60
CA ASN A 89 -21.86 14.13 -15.59
C ASN A 89 -21.20 13.90 -14.22
N PRO A 90 -20.04 14.50 -13.95
CA PRO A 90 -19.27 14.22 -12.73
C PRO A 90 -19.91 14.72 -11.44
N GLY A 91 -20.88 15.64 -11.50
CA GLY A 91 -21.54 16.22 -10.31
C GLY A 91 -20.81 17.45 -9.74
N ASP A 92 -21.09 17.76 -8.48
CA ASP A 92 -20.44 18.84 -7.74
C ASP A 92 -19.21 18.27 -7.00
N ILE A 93 -18.03 18.88 -7.19
CA ILE A 93 -16.78 18.49 -6.56
C ILE A 93 -16.83 18.64 -5.03
N ASN A 94 -17.69 19.50 -4.51
CA ASN A 94 -17.88 19.67 -3.08
C ASN A 94 -18.59 18.49 -2.41
N ASP A 95 -19.24 17.63 -3.20
CA ASP A 95 -19.89 16.41 -2.73
C ASP A 95 -18.91 15.21 -2.65
N LEU A 96 -17.65 15.41 -3.06
CA LEU A 96 -16.64 14.34 -3.03
C LEU A 96 -16.40 13.85 -1.60
N LYS A 97 -16.58 12.55 -1.42
CA LYS A 97 -16.27 11.83 -0.17
C LYS A 97 -15.31 10.69 -0.45
N ARG A 98 -14.43 10.44 0.50
CA ARG A 98 -13.55 9.28 0.55
C ARG A 98 -14.00 8.33 1.64
N HIS A 99 -13.91 7.05 1.40
CA HIS A 99 -14.39 6.03 2.33
C HIS A 99 -13.28 5.04 2.65
N LEU A 100 -13.20 4.68 3.92
CA LEU A 100 -12.57 3.45 4.37
C LEU A 100 -13.67 2.48 4.79
N VAL A 101 -13.67 1.30 4.20
CA VAL A 101 -14.67 0.26 4.45
C VAL A 101 -13.99 -0.95 5.07
N CYS A 102 -14.59 -1.49 6.13
CA CYS A 102 -14.21 -2.77 6.74
C CYS A 102 -15.28 -3.80 6.46
N VAL A 103 -14.86 -4.96 5.96
CA VAL A 103 -15.73 -6.08 5.61
C VAL A 103 -15.24 -7.33 6.36
N ASP A 104 -16.16 -8.12 6.87
CA ASP A 104 -15.86 -9.44 7.43
C ASP A 104 -15.45 -10.40 6.31
N ALA A 105 -14.26 -10.98 6.40
CA ALA A 105 -13.68 -11.85 5.37
C ALA A 105 -14.43 -13.18 5.20
N LYS A 106 -15.16 -13.62 6.24
CA LYS A 106 -15.90 -14.89 6.21
C LYS A 106 -17.28 -14.73 5.58
N SER A 107 -18.03 -13.72 6.00
CA SER A 107 -19.42 -13.48 5.57
C SER A 107 -19.56 -12.54 4.38
N GLY A 108 -18.61 -11.61 4.18
CA GLY A 108 -18.73 -10.49 3.24
C GLY A 108 -19.62 -9.36 3.75
N GLU A 109 -20.02 -9.38 5.02
CA GLU A 109 -20.80 -8.31 5.61
C GLU A 109 -19.94 -7.07 5.86
N MET A 110 -20.48 -5.90 5.52
CA MET A 110 -19.85 -4.63 5.86
C MET A 110 -19.96 -4.41 7.37
N MET A 111 -18.84 -4.45 8.07
CA MET A 111 -18.78 -4.23 9.52
C MET A 111 -18.95 -2.76 9.87
N TRP A 112 -18.27 -1.89 9.13
CA TRP A 112 -18.37 -0.44 9.26
C TRP A 112 -17.84 0.27 8.01
N GLU A 113 -18.21 1.54 7.90
CA GLU A 113 -17.75 2.49 6.89
C GLU A 113 -17.38 3.80 7.58
N LYS A 114 -16.27 4.42 7.16
CA LYS A 114 -15.91 5.80 7.51
C LYS A 114 -15.95 6.65 6.26
N SER A 115 -16.85 7.62 6.25
CA SER A 115 -17.00 8.62 5.20
C SER A 115 -16.32 9.91 5.61
N ILE A 116 -15.44 10.44 4.79
CA ILE A 116 -14.60 11.62 5.03
C ILE A 116 -14.82 12.58 3.87
N ASP A 117 -15.22 13.81 4.19
CA ASP A 117 -15.38 14.86 3.19
C ASP A 117 -14.00 15.24 2.62
N ALA A 118 -13.92 15.42 1.31
CA ALA A 118 -12.68 15.83 0.66
C ALA A 118 -12.34 17.28 1.01
N ILE A 119 -11.06 17.53 1.29
CA ILE A 119 -10.56 18.90 1.49
C ILE A 119 -10.41 19.58 0.13
N GLN A 120 -10.96 20.77 0.02
CA GLN A 120 -10.87 21.57 -1.19
C GLN A 120 -9.64 22.51 -1.18
N PRO A 121 -9.06 22.88 -2.36
CA PRO A 121 -9.50 22.49 -3.70
C PRO A 121 -8.98 21.10 -4.12
N GLU A 122 -9.87 20.28 -4.66
CA GLU A 122 -9.50 19.02 -5.31
C GLU A 122 -9.23 19.21 -6.80
N ASP A 123 -8.50 18.27 -7.41
CA ASP A 123 -8.30 18.26 -8.84
C ASP A 123 -9.59 17.82 -9.54
N PRO A 124 -10.04 18.52 -10.60
CA PRO A 124 -11.32 18.22 -11.24
C PRO A 124 -11.29 16.87 -11.99
N TYR A 125 -12.45 16.24 -12.10
CA TYR A 125 -12.64 14.98 -12.85
C TYR A 125 -12.61 15.23 -14.36
N THR A 126 -11.46 15.68 -14.87
CA THR A 126 -11.27 16.05 -16.27
C THR A 126 -9.94 15.51 -16.82
N GLY A 127 -9.77 15.54 -18.13
CA GLY A 127 -8.53 15.09 -18.76
C GLY A 127 -8.33 13.57 -18.74
N ALA A 128 -7.07 13.15 -18.67
CA ALA A 128 -6.67 11.74 -18.75
C ALA A 128 -6.31 11.13 -17.40
N GLY A 129 -5.97 11.95 -16.40
CA GLY A 129 -5.45 11.49 -15.10
C GLY A 129 -6.55 11.00 -14.16
N VAL A 130 -7.10 11.90 -13.35
CA VAL A 130 -8.11 11.55 -12.33
C VAL A 130 -9.24 10.67 -12.86
N PRO A 131 -9.83 10.90 -14.07
CA PRO A 131 -10.84 10.01 -14.61
C PRO A 131 -10.41 8.57 -14.91
N SER A 132 -9.11 8.27 -14.91
CA SER A 132 -8.60 6.93 -15.15
C SER A 132 -8.53 6.08 -13.87
N HIS A 133 -8.45 6.71 -12.70
CA HIS A 133 -8.26 6.01 -11.42
C HIS A 133 -9.13 6.55 -10.27
N GLY A 134 -9.79 7.70 -10.45
CA GLY A 134 -10.66 8.32 -9.45
C GLY A 134 -9.90 8.91 -8.25
N TYR A 135 -10.59 9.03 -7.12
CA TYR A 135 -10.09 9.70 -5.91
C TYR A 135 -9.73 8.75 -4.76
N ALA A 136 -9.69 7.43 -5.02
CA ALA A 136 -9.34 6.40 -4.03
C ALA A 136 -8.45 5.34 -4.67
N SER A 137 -7.19 5.70 -4.93
CA SER A 137 -6.17 4.84 -5.53
C SER A 137 -5.26 4.20 -4.49
N HIS A 138 -5.04 4.88 -3.38
CA HIS A 138 -4.16 4.42 -2.31
C HIS A 138 -4.79 3.24 -1.59
N SER A 139 -4.07 2.12 -1.54
CA SER A 139 -4.46 0.96 -0.74
C SER A 139 -4.16 1.22 0.73
N PRO A 140 -5.00 0.74 1.66
CA PRO A 140 -4.69 0.78 3.08
C PRO A 140 -3.42 0.00 3.42
N VAL A 141 -2.86 0.25 4.61
CA VAL A 141 -1.84 -0.59 5.24
C VAL A 141 -2.20 -0.80 6.70
N SER A 142 -1.87 -1.98 7.25
CA SER A 142 -2.16 -2.33 8.65
C SER A 142 -0.95 -2.95 9.34
N ASP A 143 -0.84 -2.72 10.65
CA ASP A 143 0.14 -3.36 11.53
C ASP A 143 -0.46 -4.53 12.34
N GLY A 144 -1.71 -4.91 12.06
CA GLY A 144 -2.43 -5.97 12.77
C GLY A 144 -3.33 -5.46 13.91
N GLU A 145 -3.20 -4.19 14.32
CA GLU A 145 -4.01 -3.54 15.36
C GLU A 145 -4.76 -2.33 14.81
N ASN A 146 -4.12 -1.57 13.93
CA ASN A 146 -4.64 -0.36 13.35
C ASN A 146 -4.55 -0.40 11.81
N VAL A 147 -5.36 0.42 11.16
CA VAL A 147 -5.33 0.61 9.72
C VAL A 147 -5.00 2.07 9.39
N TYR A 148 -4.09 2.26 8.44
CA TYR A 148 -3.60 3.56 8.01
C TYR A 148 -3.97 3.77 6.55
N VAL A 149 -4.48 4.94 6.23
CA VAL A 149 -4.88 5.32 4.87
C VAL A 149 -4.33 6.68 4.49
N PHE A 150 -4.05 6.86 3.22
CA PHE A 150 -3.73 8.16 2.64
C PHE A 150 -4.81 8.52 1.62
N PHE A 151 -5.36 9.71 1.73
CA PHE A 151 -6.45 10.21 0.89
C PHE A 151 -6.05 11.48 0.12
N GLY A 152 -4.83 11.49 -0.40
CA GLY A 152 -4.31 12.60 -1.18
C GLY A 152 -4.39 13.91 -0.40
N LYS A 153 -4.97 14.96 -0.98
CA LYS A 153 -5.10 16.29 -0.35
C LYS A 153 -5.86 16.28 0.97
N THR A 154 -6.70 15.25 1.22
CA THR A 154 -7.40 15.12 2.49
C THR A 154 -6.47 14.65 3.62
N GLY A 155 -5.28 14.11 3.29
CA GLY A 155 -4.25 13.75 4.27
C GLY A 155 -4.21 12.28 4.63
N ALA A 156 -3.42 11.95 5.64
CA ALA A 156 -3.25 10.61 6.19
C ALA A 156 -4.07 10.43 7.47
N PHE A 157 -4.61 9.23 7.67
CA PHE A 157 -5.44 8.87 8.83
C PHE A 157 -5.00 7.54 9.40
N ALA A 158 -5.23 7.37 10.70
CA ALA A 158 -5.25 6.07 11.35
C ALA A 158 -6.59 5.81 12.00
N PHE A 159 -7.01 4.56 11.93
CA PHE A 159 -8.20 4.05 12.59
C PHE A 159 -7.85 2.76 13.34
N ASP A 160 -8.49 2.52 14.48
CA ASP A 160 -8.49 1.19 15.08
C ASP A 160 -9.39 0.22 14.26
N PHE A 161 -9.38 -1.05 14.62
CA PHE A 161 -10.18 -2.05 13.91
C PHE A 161 -11.69 -1.91 14.13
N ASP A 162 -12.13 -1.12 15.12
CA ASP A 162 -13.53 -0.79 15.34
C ASP A 162 -13.95 0.47 14.54
N GLY A 163 -12.99 1.07 13.83
CA GLY A 163 -13.19 2.23 12.98
C GLY A 163 -13.16 3.55 13.76
N ASN A 164 -12.67 3.60 15.00
CA ASN A 164 -12.45 4.86 15.66
C ASN A 164 -11.23 5.55 15.07
N GLN A 165 -11.36 6.82 14.70
CA GLN A 165 -10.24 7.61 14.20
C GLN A 165 -9.28 7.91 15.34
N LEU A 166 -8.02 7.51 15.18
CA LEU A 166 -6.95 7.73 16.15
C LEU A 166 -6.27 9.08 15.91
N TRP A 167 -5.95 9.37 14.66
CA TRP A 167 -5.38 10.64 14.25
C TRP A 167 -5.66 10.97 12.79
N HIS A 168 -5.45 12.26 12.43
CA HIS A 168 -5.48 12.79 11.07
C HIS A 168 -4.33 13.79 10.91
N THR A 169 -3.58 13.66 9.82
CA THR A 169 -2.44 14.53 9.51
C THR A 169 -2.54 15.04 8.08
N PRO A 170 -2.74 16.36 7.87
CA PRO A 170 -2.64 16.99 6.55
C PRO A 170 -1.20 16.89 6.01
N LEU A 171 -1.06 16.55 4.71
CA LEU A 171 0.26 16.39 4.08
C LEU A 171 0.52 17.35 2.92
N GLY A 172 -0.42 18.24 2.63
CA GLY A 172 -0.37 19.22 1.56
C GLY A 172 -1.63 19.18 0.70
N THR A 173 -1.83 20.22 -0.11
CA THR A 173 -3.01 20.41 -0.96
C THR A 173 -2.62 20.87 -2.38
N GLU A 174 -1.35 20.75 -2.74
CA GLU A 174 -0.87 21.07 -4.08
C GLU A 174 -1.37 20.03 -5.11
N SER A 175 -1.08 20.28 -6.35
CA SER A 175 -1.37 19.38 -7.47
C SER A 175 -0.09 19.11 -8.23
N ASP A 176 0.06 17.89 -8.74
CA ASP A 176 1.11 17.60 -9.69
C ASP A 176 0.90 18.41 -11.00
N PRO A 177 1.96 18.63 -11.79
CA PRO A 177 1.90 19.45 -13.00
C PRO A 177 0.84 19.01 -14.03
N HIS A 178 0.49 17.72 -14.02
CA HIS A 178 -0.51 17.13 -14.92
C HIS A 178 -1.92 17.09 -14.33
N ARG A 179 -2.07 17.38 -13.03
CA ARG A 179 -3.30 17.21 -12.24
C ARG A 179 -3.88 15.80 -12.35
N TRP A 180 -3.00 14.81 -12.23
CA TRP A 180 -3.41 13.40 -12.23
C TRP A 180 -3.73 12.89 -10.83
N GLY A 181 -3.36 13.64 -9.80
CA GLY A 181 -3.49 13.24 -8.42
C GLY A 181 -2.43 12.23 -7.99
N SER A 182 -2.54 11.70 -6.80
CA SER A 182 -1.60 10.74 -6.23
C SER A 182 -2.19 9.33 -6.17
N ALA A 183 -1.31 8.32 -6.17
CA ALA A 183 -1.71 6.91 -6.15
C ALA A 183 -0.78 6.02 -5.31
N SER A 184 0.36 6.52 -4.86
CA SER A 184 1.31 5.76 -4.04
C SER A 184 0.71 5.39 -2.70
N SER A 185 0.63 4.11 -2.39
CA SER A 185 0.07 3.61 -1.13
C SER A 185 1.04 3.82 0.05
N PRO A 186 0.55 4.10 1.26
CA PRO A 186 1.40 4.19 2.43
C PRO A 186 2.04 2.83 2.76
N ILE A 187 3.21 2.86 3.39
CA ILE A 187 3.89 1.68 3.89
C ILE A 187 4.26 1.85 5.37
N LEU A 188 4.45 0.72 6.06
CA LEU A 188 4.89 0.69 7.44
C LEU A 188 6.35 0.24 7.54
N LEU A 189 7.09 0.89 8.43
CA LEU A 189 8.40 0.45 8.90
C LEU A 189 8.55 0.81 10.37
N ASP A 190 8.69 -0.19 11.21
CA ASP A 190 8.80 -0.08 12.68
C ASP A 190 7.65 0.75 13.29
N ASP A 191 7.96 1.94 13.80
CA ASP A 191 7.03 2.88 14.40
C ASP A 191 6.52 3.97 13.41
N LYS A 192 6.79 3.81 12.11
CA LYS A 192 6.54 4.82 11.09
C LYS A 192 5.49 4.39 10.07
N VAL A 193 4.63 5.34 9.70
CA VAL A 193 3.84 5.32 8.46
C VAL A 193 4.56 6.22 7.46
N ILE A 194 5.03 5.66 6.35
CA ILE A 194 5.72 6.42 5.30
C ILE A 194 4.74 6.67 4.16
N VAL A 195 4.57 7.92 3.80
CA VAL A 195 3.64 8.40 2.77
C VAL A 195 4.41 9.12 1.67
N THR A 196 4.13 8.79 0.43
CA THR A 196 4.58 9.55 -0.72
C THR A 196 3.52 10.58 -1.08
N ALA A 197 3.63 11.78 -0.52
CA ALA A 197 2.76 12.93 -0.79
C ALA A 197 3.29 13.71 -2.02
N SER A 198 3.40 13.00 -3.14
CA SER A 198 4.03 13.45 -4.38
C SER A 198 3.30 14.65 -4.98
N SER A 199 2.02 14.52 -5.25
CA SER A 199 1.18 15.59 -5.81
C SER A 199 0.89 16.67 -4.77
N GLU A 200 0.71 16.31 -3.51
CA GLU A 200 0.21 17.18 -2.45
C GLU A 200 1.28 18.13 -1.91
N SER A 201 2.56 17.72 -1.90
CA SER A 201 3.66 18.52 -1.34
C SER A 201 5.05 18.16 -1.87
N GLN A 202 5.15 17.39 -2.95
CA GLN A 202 6.42 16.92 -3.54
C GLN A 202 7.36 16.30 -2.49
N ALA A 203 6.78 15.48 -1.59
CA ALA A 203 7.49 14.99 -0.42
C ALA A 203 7.28 13.49 -0.16
N LEU A 204 8.32 12.87 0.41
CA LEU A 204 8.20 11.68 1.23
C LEU A 204 8.10 12.11 2.68
N VAL A 205 7.14 11.57 3.41
CA VAL A 205 6.88 11.94 4.81
C VAL A 205 6.79 10.69 5.67
N ALA A 206 7.50 10.66 6.79
CA ALA A 206 7.30 9.65 7.82
C ALA A 206 6.54 10.25 8.99
N LEU A 207 5.47 9.58 9.36
CA LEU A 207 4.63 9.91 10.51
C LEU A 207 4.82 8.86 11.59
N ASP A 208 4.83 9.27 12.85
CA ASP A 208 4.74 8.37 14.00
C ASP A 208 3.39 7.63 13.94
N LYS A 209 3.39 6.31 13.88
CA LYS A 209 2.18 5.52 13.65
C LYS A 209 1.16 5.63 14.78
N SER A 210 1.58 5.98 15.99
CA SER A 210 0.71 6.09 17.16
C SER A 210 0.03 7.45 17.28
N THR A 211 0.68 8.51 16.81
CA THR A 211 0.24 9.90 17.01
C THR A 211 -0.05 10.66 15.74
N GLY A 212 0.40 10.18 14.58
CA GLY A 212 0.35 10.89 13.31
C GLY A 212 1.30 12.08 13.21
N LYS A 213 2.17 12.32 14.21
CA LYS A 213 3.12 13.43 14.16
C LYS A 213 4.22 13.14 13.14
N GLU A 214 4.60 14.18 12.39
CA GLU A 214 5.71 14.11 11.45
C GLU A 214 7.03 13.84 12.19
N ILE A 215 7.73 12.76 11.79
CA ILE A 215 9.06 12.41 12.26
C ILE A 215 10.11 13.06 11.35
N TRP A 216 9.93 12.94 10.03
CA TRP A 216 10.74 13.59 9.03
C TRP A 216 9.96 13.82 7.73
N ARG A 217 10.43 14.80 6.97
CA ARG A 217 9.97 15.13 5.62
C ARG A 217 11.16 15.30 4.71
N GLN A 218 11.12 14.68 3.55
CA GLN A 218 12.08 14.86 2.47
C GLN A 218 11.35 15.46 1.28
N GLU A 219 11.58 16.73 1.04
CA GLU A 219 11.10 17.45 -0.14
C GLU A 219 12.15 17.41 -1.24
N ALA A 220 11.74 17.13 -2.46
CA ALA A 220 12.62 17.17 -3.61
C ALA A 220 11.80 17.29 -4.90
N LYS A 221 12.30 18.10 -5.85
CA LYS A 221 11.65 18.32 -7.14
C LYS A 221 11.40 17.01 -7.91
N GLY A 222 12.26 16.00 -7.76
CA GLY A 222 12.08 14.68 -8.40
C GLY A 222 10.92 13.87 -7.83
N LEU A 223 10.25 14.34 -6.77
CA LEU A 223 9.10 13.67 -6.15
C LEU A 223 7.75 14.18 -6.69
N ASP A 224 7.71 15.13 -7.61
CA ASP A 224 6.47 15.74 -8.14
C ASP A 224 5.67 14.81 -9.07
N ASN A 225 6.30 13.77 -9.62
CA ASN A 225 5.69 12.82 -10.58
C ASN A 225 5.91 11.36 -10.15
N VAL A 226 5.69 11.04 -8.85
CA VAL A 226 5.87 9.71 -8.30
C VAL A 226 4.53 9.10 -7.90
N TRP A 227 4.06 8.10 -8.63
CA TRP A 227 2.85 7.34 -8.35
C TRP A 227 3.14 5.91 -7.83
N GLY A 228 4.38 5.46 -7.99
CA GLY A 228 4.83 4.16 -7.52
C GLY A 228 4.90 4.08 -5.99
N THR A 229 4.49 2.97 -5.42
CA THR A 229 4.64 2.71 -3.98
C THR A 229 6.08 2.32 -3.67
N PRO A 230 6.72 2.92 -2.66
CA PRO A 230 8.06 2.56 -2.23
C PRO A 230 8.16 1.11 -1.73
N ALA A 231 9.37 0.56 -1.80
CA ALA A 231 9.71 -0.75 -1.25
C ALA A 231 10.84 -0.65 -0.22
N LEU A 232 10.99 -1.69 0.58
CA LEU A 232 12.05 -1.79 1.59
C LEU A 232 13.08 -2.83 1.15
N ALA A 233 14.32 -2.41 0.94
CA ALA A 233 15.43 -3.29 0.62
C ALA A 233 16.31 -3.53 1.86
N LYS A 234 16.51 -4.80 2.23
CA LYS A 234 17.43 -5.17 3.31
C LYS A 234 18.86 -5.20 2.78
N THR A 235 19.74 -4.53 3.46
CA THR A 235 21.16 -4.44 3.13
C THR A 235 22.03 -4.86 4.32
N GLU A 236 23.32 -5.02 4.13
CA GLU A 236 24.25 -5.30 5.23
C GLU A 236 24.29 -4.16 6.27
N ASN A 237 23.96 -2.94 5.86
CA ASN A 237 23.98 -1.74 6.70
C ASN A 237 22.59 -1.34 7.23
N GLY A 238 21.59 -2.24 7.16
CA GLY A 238 20.22 -2.00 7.61
C GLY A 238 19.19 -2.03 6.49
N VAL A 239 18.25 -1.11 6.49
CA VAL A 239 17.17 -1.03 5.51
C VAL A 239 17.30 0.25 4.70
N ASP A 240 17.11 0.15 3.39
CA ASP A 240 16.91 1.30 2.51
C ASP A 240 15.43 1.38 2.10
N LEU A 241 14.86 2.56 2.20
CA LEU A 241 13.57 2.89 1.57
C LEU A 241 13.85 3.23 0.11
N VAL A 242 13.33 2.42 -0.81
CA VAL A 242 13.62 2.58 -2.22
C VAL A 242 12.40 3.10 -2.97
N VAL A 243 12.61 4.12 -3.77
CA VAL A 243 11.58 4.73 -4.61
C VAL A 243 12.13 4.99 -6.02
N GLY A 244 11.33 4.63 -7.04
CA GLY A 244 11.59 5.10 -8.40
C GLY A 244 11.12 6.55 -8.51
N VAL A 245 11.98 7.41 -9.04
CA VAL A 245 11.65 8.79 -9.39
C VAL A 245 11.90 9.00 -10.88
N ALA A 246 11.55 10.16 -11.42
CA ALA A 246 11.77 10.45 -12.82
C ALA A 246 13.26 10.31 -13.18
N GLY A 247 13.60 9.34 -14.02
CA GLY A 247 14.97 9.08 -14.49
C GLY A 247 15.94 8.45 -13.51
N GLU A 248 15.52 8.18 -12.27
CA GLU A 248 16.41 7.66 -11.22
C GLU A 248 15.72 6.63 -10.32
N VAL A 249 16.53 5.85 -9.60
CA VAL A 249 16.12 5.05 -8.44
C VAL A 249 16.84 5.59 -7.23
N TRP A 250 16.10 5.92 -6.19
CA TRP A 250 16.63 6.48 -4.95
C TRP A 250 16.59 5.48 -3.80
N GLY A 251 17.68 5.34 -3.08
CA GLY A 251 17.76 4.66 -1.79
C GLY A 251 17.86 5.68 -0.66
N ILE A 252 16.89 5.70 0.20
CA ILE A 252 16.67 6.72 1.23
C ILE A 252 16.84 6.08 2.60
N ASN A 253 17.49 6.80 3.53
CA ASN A 253 17.55 6.40 4.92
C ASN A 253 16.16 6.54 5.57
N PRO A 254 15.49 5.45 5.98
CA PRO A 254 14.14 5.52 6.53
C PRO A 254 14.06 6.17 7.91
N ASP A 255 15.19 6.38 8.60
CA ASP A 255 15.20 6.99 9.93
C ASP A 255 15.14 8.51 9.91
N ASN A 256 15.59 9.12 8.79
CA ASN A 256 15.69 10.57 8.70
C ASN A 256 15.33 11.16 7.33
N GLY A 257 14.87 10.33 6.37
CA GLY A 257 14.46 10.75 5.04
C GLY A 257 15.59 11.14 4.08
N LYS A 258 16.87 11.08 4.49
CA LYS A 258 17.98 11.54 3.66
C LYS A 258 18.33 10.55 2.57
N LEU A 259 18.58 11.05 1.37
CA LEU A 259 19.12 10.25 0.26
C LEU A 259 20.48 9.65 0.65
N ARG A 260 20.60 8.33 0.53
CA ARG A 260 21.87 7.59 0.72
C ARG A 260 22.57 7.39 -0.60
N TRP A 261 21.83 6.94 -1.61
CA TRP A 261 22.34 6.64 -2.95
C TRP A 261 21.27 6.84 -4.01
N TYR A 262 21.71 7.00 -5.24
CA TYR A 262 20.86 6.99 -6.42
C TYR A 262 21.56 6.27 -7.58
N ALA A 263 20.74 5.74 -8.51
CA ALA A 263 21.20 5.18 -9.77
C ALA A 263 20.38 5.79 -10.92
N LEU A 264 21.03 6.12 -12.03
CA LEU A 264 20.37 6.62 -13.23
C LEU A 264 19.64 5.48 -13.93
N ALA A 265 18.36 5.69 -14.22
CA ALA A 265 17.43 4.69 -14.76
C ALA A 265 16.99 5.00 -16.22
N GLY A 266 17.71 5.84 -16.91
CA GLY A 266 17.38 6.29 -18.24
C GLY A 266 16.42 7.49 -18.27
N GLU A 267 16.07 7.97 -19.46
CA GLU A 267 15.21 9.14 -19.61
C GLU A 267 13.75 8.76 -19.34
N SER A 268 13.18 9.28 -18.27
CA SER A 268 11.76 9.23 -17.95
C SER A 268 11.39 10.46 -17.13
N ASP A 269 10.28 11.08 -17.46
CA ASP A 269 9.69 12.20 -16.71
C ASP A 269 8.67 11.74 -15.67
N GLN A 270 8.44 10.41 -15.53
CA GLN A 270 7.39 9.83 -14.72
C GLN A 270 7.84 8.53 -14.05
N ALA A 271 7.46 8.35 -12.80
CA ALA A 271 7.68 7.13 -12.03
C ALA A 271 6.33 6.52 -11.59
N SER A 272 5.72 5.75 -12.48
CA SER A 272 4.38 5.17 -12.25
C SER A 272 4.43 3.78 -11.65
N THR A 273 5.56 3.07 -11.74
CA THR A 273 5.66 1.69 -11.28
C THR A 273 6.19 1.61 -9.86
N SER A 274 5.62 0.73 -9.06
CA SER A 274 6.14 0.43 -7.74
C SER A 274 7.42 -0.39 -7.85
N ALA A 275 8.40 -0.07 -7.01
CA ALA A 275 9.62 -0.87 -6.89
C ALA A 275 9.29 -2.28 -6.39
N VAL A 276 9.98 -3.28 -6.94
CA VAL A 276 9.93 -4.67 -6.47
C VAL A 276 11.30 -5.04 -5.93
N VAL A 277 11.32 -5.70 -4.79
CA VAL A 277 12.57 -6.08 -4.12
C VAL A 277 12.65 -7.59 -3.95
N ASP A 278 13.76 -8.16 -4.39
CA ASP A 278 14.19 -9.51 -4.01
C ASP A 278 15.55 -9.42 -3.31
N LYS A 279 15.55 -9.67 -2.00
CA LYS A 279 16.72 -9.50 -1.10
C LYS A 279 17.26 -8.06 -1.12
N ASP A 280 18.43 -7.86 -1.72
CA ASP A 280 19.10 -6.57 -1.91
C ASP A 280 18.91 -5.99 -3.32
N VAL A 281 18.30 -6.74 -4.24
CA VAL A 281 18.08 -6.29 -5.61
C VAL A 281 16.73 -5.60 -5.73
N VAL A 282 16.75 -4.37 -6.19
CA VAL A 282 15.58 -3.54 -6.46
C VAL A 282 15.36 -3.47 -7.95
N ILE A 283 14.14 -3.79 -8.40
CA ILE A 283 13.73 -3.70 -9.80
C ILE A 283 12.71 -2.58 -9.94
N VAL A 284 12.99 -1.64 -10.83
CA VAL A 284 12.08 -0.56 -11.21
C VAL A 284 11.87 -0.60 -12.71
N LEU A 285 10.61 -0.56 -13.11
CA LEU A 285 10.25 -0.41 -14.52
C LEU A 285 10.11 1.07 -14.81
N GLY A 286 10.65 1.53 -15.89
CA GLY A 286 10.47 2.90 -16.34
C GLY A 286 9.03 3.22 -16.75
N GLY A 287 8.72 4.50 -16.86
CA GLY A 287 7.46 4.97 -17.42
C GLY A 287 7.34 4.69 -18.92
N ARG A 288 6.44 5.37 -19.60
CA ARG A 288 6.16 5.18 -21.03
C ARG A 288 7.42 5.29 -21.89
N GLY A 289 7.84 4.16 -22.47
CA GLY A 289 8.98 4.09 -23.40
C GLY A 289 10.37 4.09 -22.75
N SER A 290 10.47 4.10 -21.44
CA SER A 290 11.74 3.91 -20.74
C SER A 290 11.89 2.46 -20.30
N GLY A 291 13.13 1.98 -20.29
CA GLY A 291 13.46 0.60 -19.94
C GLY A 291 13.19 0.23 -18.48
N SER A 292 13.82 -0.81 -18.06
CA SER A 292 13.78 -1.30 -16.69
C SER A 292 15.20 -1.36 -16.14
N ILE A 293 15.33 -1.23 -14.82
CA ILE A 293 16.64 -1.26 -14.15
C ILE A 293 16.56 -2.16 -12.93
N ALA A 294 17.63 -2.92 -12.68
CA ALA A 294 17.85 -3.61 -11.42
C ALA A 294 19.12 -3.05 -10.75
N VAL A 295 18.95 -2.61 -9.51
CA VAL A 295 20.03 -1.98 -8.71
C VAL A 295 20.19 -2.75 -7.41
N ARG A 296 21.43 -3.01 -7.00
CA ARG A 296 21.72 -3.50 -5.65
C ARG A 296 21.65 -2.34 -4.66
N ALA A 297 20.83 -2.48 -3.64
CA ALA A 297 20.73 -1.52 -2.55
C ALA A 297 21.99 -1.52 -1.66
N GLY A 298 22.15 -0.50 -0.82
CA GLY A 298 23.24 -0.44 0.18
C GLY A 298 24.45 0.40 -0.21
N GLY A 299 24.41 1.11 -1.33
CA GLY A 299 25.47 2.01 -1.76
C GLY A 299 25.46 3.39 -1.08
N THR A 300 26.29 4.29 -1.58
CA THR A 300 26.36 5.70 -1.15
C THR A 300 26.66 6.60 -2.34
N GLY A 301 25.93 7.70 -2.47
CA GLY A 301 26.07 8.66 -3.59
C GLY A 301 25.61 8.07 -4.92
N ASP A 302 26.28 8.42 -6.00
CA ASP A 302 25.99 7.86 -7.34
C ASP A 302 26.51 6.42 -7.42
N VAL A 303 25.60 5.47 -7.58
CA VAL A 303 25.92 4.04 -7.68
C VAL A 303 25.67 3.47 -9.08
N THR A 304 25.43 4.31 -10.07
CA THR A 304 25.08 3.90 -11.42
C THR A 304 26.06 2.89 -12.01
N ASP A 305 27.37 3.17 -11.92
CA ASP A 305 28.40 2.30 -12.49
C ASP A 305 28.74 1.07 -11.62
N SER A 306 28.41 1.11 -10.32
CA SER A 306 28.86 0.10 -9.35
C SER A 306 27.78 -0.88 -8.90
N HIS A 307 26.51 -0.48 -8.86
CA HIS A 307 25.44 -1.28 -8.28
C HIS A 307 24.33 -1.67 -9.28
N VAL A 308 24.33 -1.10 -10.48
CA VAL A 308 23.37 -1.52 -11.52
C VAL A 308 23.74 -2.94 -11.96
N ALA A 309 22.82 -3.89 -11.70
CA ALA A 309 22.99 -5.29 -12.06
C ALA A 309 22.64 -5.53 -13.52
N TRP A 310 21.60 -4.85 -14.03
CA TRP A 310 21.24 -4.84 -15.44
C TRP A 310 20.31 -3.66 -15.77
N ASN A 311 20.34 -3.26 -17.05
CA ASN A 311 19.39 -2.36 -17.67
C ASN A 311 18.66 -3.11 -18.79
N GLY A 312 17.32 -2.96 -18.84
CA GLY A 312 16.49 -3.44 -19.93
C GLY A 312 15.96 -2.27 -20.74
N SER A 313 16.01 -2.35 -22.05
CA SER A 313 15.43 -1.39 -22.99
C SER A 313 14.03 -1.80 -23.41
#